data_8b8512f9889d799d3965c99e8ed9fbc3
#
_entry.id   8b8512f9889d799d3965c99e8ed9fbc3
#
_cell.length_a   1.000
_cell.length_b   1.000
_cell.length_c   1.000
_cell.angle_alpha   90.00
_cell.angle_beta   90.00
_cell.angle_gamma   90.00
#
_symmetry.space_group_name_H-M   'P 1'
#
loop_
_entity.id
_entity.type
_entity.pdbx_description
1 polymer ?
#
loop_
_entity_poly.entity_id
_entity_poly.type
_entity_poly.pdbx_seq_one_letter_code
_entity_poly.pdbx_strand_id
1 'polypeptide(L)'
;KGYLISWLELFSNEPVSQIECILLKGDASDRNYYRVKYALKSSPEIQCSVIIMQLAKLETEPDFNCMQRFLKNLHIPVPEIFHFDAKKGLLFLMDFGDTHLADKITQEPGKTVFWYQKAIEIIVTFHIQATDTTTPDLPTYSLFFDEEKLMWEMDFMLEHYVRGMLMRNLTKVE
;
A
#
# COMPACT_ATOMS: atom_id res chain seq x y z
N LYS A 1 6.89 -9.12 -20.55
CA LYS A 1 6.88 -10.52 -20.03
C LYS A 1 8.29 -11.04 -19.80
N GLY A 2 9.23 -10.92 -20.76
CA GLY A 2 10.62 -11.37 -20.61
C GLY A 2 11.35 -10.77 -19.41
N TYR A 3 11.28 -9.45 -19.25
CA TYR A 3 11.91 -8.74 -18.11
C TYR A 3 11.47 -9.27 -16.75
N LEU A 4 10.17 -9.50 -16.57
CA LEU A 4 9.62 -10.03 -15.31
C LEU A 4 10.16 -11.43 -15.01
N ILE A 5 10.20 -12.30 -16.02
CA ILE A 5 10.74 -13.66 -15.88
C ILE A 5 12.21 -13.59 -15.45
N SER A 6 13.02 -12.83 -16.18
CA SER A 6 14.45 -12.69 -15.87
C SER A 6 14.70 -12.13 -14.46
N TRP A 7 13.84 -11.17 -14.01
CA TRP A 7 13.95 -10.64 -12.66
C TRP A 7 13.56 -11.70 -11.61
N LEU A 8 12.46 -12.43 -11.81
CA LEU A 8 12.03 -13.50 -10.90
C LEU A 8 13.08 -14.60 -10.77
N GLU A 9 13.68 -15.02 -11.88
CA GLU A 9 14.71 -16.05 -11.89
C GLU A 9 15.98 -15.58 -11.17
N LEU A 10 16.37 -14.32 -11.33
CA LEU A 10 17.48 -13.71 -10.61
C LEU A 10 17.17 -13.61 -9.10
N PHE A 11 15.98 -13.16 -8.76
CA PHE A 11 15.53 -12.99 -7.37
C PHE A 11 15.42 -14.34 -6.64
N SER A 12 14.88 -15.37 -7.29
CA SER A 12 14.74 -16.71 -6.74
C SER A 12 16.02 -17.54 -6.79
N ASN A 13 17.00 -17.08 -7.56
CA ASN A 13 18.24 -17.81 -7.89
C ASN A 13 17.98 -19.19 -8.56
N GLU A 14 16.84 -19.32 -9.23
CA GLU A 14 16.47 -20.53 -10.00
C GLU A 14 15.37 -20.23 -11.05
N PRO A 15 15.20 -21.13 -12.05
CA PRO A 15 14.16 -20.96 -13.06
C PRO A 15 12.75 -21.00 -12.46
N VAL A 16 11.88 -20.13 -12.97
CA VAL A 16 10.47 -20.05 -12.56
C VAL A 16 9.51 -20.65 -13.59
N SER A 17 8.32 -20.99 -13.14
CA SER A 17 7.24 -21.56 -13.94
C SER A 17 5.87 -21.06 -13.43
N GLN A 18 4.81 -21.41 -14.13
CA GLN A 18 3.41 -21.14 -13.73
C GLN A 18 3.17 -19.64 -13.42
N ILE A 19 3.73 -18.75 -14.24
CA ILE A 19 3.65 -17.30 -13.98
C ILE A 19 2.26 -16.79 -14.36
N GLU A 20 1.57 -16.24 -13.38
CA GLU A 20 0.29 -15.54 -13.51
C GLU A 20 0.46 -14.08 -13.03
N CYS A 21 -0.08 -13.11 -13.78
CA CYS A 21 -0.06 -11.70 -13.43
C CYS A 21 -1.50 -11.20 -13.33
N ILE A 22 -1.89 -10.78 -12.15
CA ILE A 22 -3.25 -10.36 -11.81
C ILE A 22 -3.22 -8.87 -11.48
N LEU A 23 -3.99 -8.06 -12.20
CA LEU A 23 -4.21 -6.67 -11.84
C LEU A 23 -5.08 -6.62 -10.58
N LEU A 24 -4.56 -5.98 -9.52
CA LEU A 24 -5.32 -5.76 -8.30
C LEU A 24 -6.23 -4.53 -8.47
N LYS A 25 -7.40 -4.58 -7.83
CA LYS A 25 -8.25 -3.38 -7.74
C LYS A 25 -7.46 -2.28 -7.05
N GLY A 26 -7.24 -1.18 -7.75
CA GLY A 26 -6.67 0.05 -7.17
C GLY A 26 -7.71 0.76 -6.32
N ASP A 27 -7.26 1.38 -5.26
CA ASP A 27 -7.99 2.42 -4.53
C ASP A 27 -7.64 3.79 -5.16
N ALA A 28 -8.09 4.88 -4.60
CA ALA A 28 -7.97 6.26 -5.09
C ALA A 28 -6.53 6.76 -5.41
N SER A 29 -5.70 5.91 -6.00
CA SER A 29 -4.29 6.15 -6.37
C SER A 29 -4.11 5.99 -7.87
N ASP A 30 -3.30 6.88 -8.48
CA ASP A 30 -2.87 6.78 -9.87
C ASP A 30 -1.87 5.63 -10.14
N ARG A 31 -1.55 4.83 -9.14
CA ARG A 31 -0.63 3.69 -9.23
C ARG A 31 -1.39 2.43 -9.58
N ASN A 32 -0.78 1.57 -10.40
CA ASN A 32 -1.32 0.24 -10.65
C ASN A 32 -0.56 -0.81 -9.83
N TYR A 33 -1.28 -1.77 -9.32
CA TYR A 33 -0.72 -2.88 -8.54
C TYR A 33 -1.03 -4.21 -9.22
N TYR A 34 -0.01 -5.03 -9.36
CA TYR A 34 -0.13 -6.36 -9.94
C TYR A 34 0.39 -7.39 -8.95
N ARG A 35 -0.40 -8.43 -8.69
CA ARG A 35 0.10 -9.62 -8.02
C ARG A 35 0.66 -10.57 -9.06
N VAL A 36 1.91 -10.92 -8.93
CA VAL A 36 2.55 -11.92 -9.76
C VAL A 36 2.72 -13.18 -8.94
N LYS A 37 2.00 -14.22 -9.31
CA LYS A 37 2.14 -15.56 -8.76
C LYS A 37 3.07 -16.36 -9.65
N TYR A 38 3.92 -17.17 -9.04
CA TYR A 38 4.85 -18.04 -9.76
C TYR A 38 5.20 -19.26 -8.92
N ALA A 39 5.75 -20.29 -9.55
CA ALA A 39 6.31 -21.45 -8.86
C ALA A 39 7.78 -21.61 -9.26
N LEU A 40 8.59 -22.14 -8.35
CA LEU A 40 9.96 -22.53 -8.64
C LEU A 40 9.93 -23.86 -9.39
N LYS A 41 10.84 -24.09 -10.35
CA LYS A 41 10.89 -25.38 -11.07
C LYS A 41 11.29 -26.53 -10.15
N SER A 42 12.05 -26.26 -9.11
CA SER A 42 12.42 -27.25 -8.10
C SER A 42 11.25 -27.68 -7.20
N SER A 43 10.24 -26.81 -7.06
CA SER A 43 9.09 -27.01 -6.16
C SER A 43 7.81 -26.45 -6.78
N PRO A 44 7.31 -27.07 -7.87
CA PRO A 44 6.20 -26.54 -8.66
C PRO A 44 4.86 -26.56 -7.91
N GLU A 45 4.76 -27.26 -6.80
CA GLU A 45 3.60 -27.31 -5.90
C GLU A 45 3.54 -26.13 -4.93
N ILE A 46 4.66 -25.39 -4.75
CA ILE A 46 4.72 -24.22 -3.87
C ILE A 46 4.51 -22.95 -4.70
N GLN A 47 3.39 -22.28 -4.44
CA GLN A 47 3.10 -21.02 -5.08
C GLN A 47 3.73 -19.85 -4.30
N CYS A 48 4.60 -19.11 -4.96
CA CYS A 48 5.17 -17.86 -4.49
C CYS A 48 4.40 -16.68 -5.07
N SER A 49 4.49 -15.51 -4.42
CA SER A 49 3.93 -14.28 -4.97
C SER A 49 4.78 -13.04 -4.65
N VAL A 50 4.66 -12.05 -5.51
CA VAL A 50 5.25 -10.72 -5.34
C VAL A 50 4.27 -9.67 -5.85
N ILE A 51 4.21 -8.52 -5.21
CA ILE A 51 3.45 -7.37 -5.70
C ILE A 51 4.36 -6.51 -6.55
N ILE A 52 3.90 -6.12 -7.72
CA ILE A 52 4.54 -5.10 -8.54
C ILE A 52 3.69 -3.83 -8.49
N MET A 53 4.25 -2.76 -7.94
CA MET A 53 3.65 -1.44 -8.00
C MET A 53 4.25 -0.70 -9.19
N GLN A 54 3.39 -0.25 -10.09
CA GLN A 54 3.74 0.61 -11.22
C GLN A 54 3.42 2.05 -10.87
N LEU A 55 4.44 2.90 -10.91
CA LEU A 55 4.29 4.35 -10.70
C LEU A 55 3.53 5.00 -11.86
N ALA A 56 2.72 6.00 -11.56
CA ALA A 56 2.05 6.82 -12.56
C ALA A 56 3.03 7.69 -13.38
N LYS A 57 4.11 8.12 -12.72
CA LYS A 57 5.21 8.90 -13.33
C LYS A 57 6.55 8.29 -12.93
N LEU A 58 7.54 8.43 -13.80
CA LEU A 58 8.90 7.98 -13.47
C LEU A 58 9.52 8.93 -12.45
N GLU A 59 10.03 8.36 -11.37
CA GLU A 59 10.69 9.05 -10.27
C GLU A 59 12.03 8.37 -9.99
N THR A 60 13.01 9.13 -9.55
CA THR A 60 14.30 8.58 -9.14
C THR A 60 14.27 8.04 -7.71
N GLU A 61 13.47 8.67 -6.85
CA GLU A 61 13.26 8.26 -5.46
C GLU A 61 11.79 8.53 -5.10
N PRO A 62 10.90 7.54 -5.24
CA PRO A 62 9.51 7.69 -4.86
C PRO A 62 9.33 7.90 -3.36
N ASP A 63 8.37 8.77 -2.98
CA ASP A 63 7.98 8.98 -1.57
C ASP A 63 7.69 7.66 -0.85
N PHE A 64 7.15 6.68 -1.57
CA PHE A 64 6.90 5.34 -1.04
C PHE A 64 8.17 4.69 -0.47
N ASN A 65 9.32 4.82 -1.17
CA ASN A 65 10.59 4.26 -0.72
C ASN A 65 11.09 4.95 0.55
N CYS A 66 11.00 6.28 0.59
CA CYS A 66 11.39 7.08 1.76
C CYS A 66 10.55 6.69 2.97
N MET A 67 9.24 6.66 2.81
CA MET A 67 8.32 6.30 3.89
C MET A 67 8.47 4.86 4.34
N GLN A 68 8.66 3.91 3.43
CA GLN A 68 8.88 2.51 3.77
C GLN A 68 10.14 2.35 4.63
N ARG A 69 11.27 2.98 4.24
CA ARG A 69 12.51 2.95 5.03
C ARG A 69 12.33 3.58 6.40
N PHE A 70 11.67 4.74 6.46
CA PHE A 70 11.38 5.43 7.71
C PHE A 70 10.58 4.54 8.66
N LEU A 71 9.45 4.00 8.22
CA LEU A 71 8.59 3.15 9.04
C LEU A 71 9.27 1.83 9.44
N LYS A 72 10.05 1.24 8.55
CA LYS A 72 10.83 0.03 8.85
C LYS A 72 11.86 0.26 9.96
N ASN A 73 12.53 1.42 9.96
CA ASN A 73 13.47 1.80 11.01
C ASN A 73 12.79 1.98 12.38
N LEU A 74 11.50 2.31 12.38
CA LEU A 74 10.66 2.37 13.59
C LEU A 74 10.05 1.01 13.98
N HIS A 75 10.48 -0.07 13.33
CA HIS A 75 9.94 -1.43 13.51
C HIS A 75 8.43 -1.55 13.24
N ILE A 76 7.87 -0.63 12.47
CA ILE A 76 6.50 -0.70 12.01
C ILE A 76 6.40 -1.70 10.85
N PRO A 77 5.46 -2.66 10.88
CA PRO A 77 5.30 -3.64 9.82
C PRO A 77 4.94 -2.96 8.48
N VAL A 78 5.85 -3.04 7.53
CA VAL A 78 5.69 -2.53 6.16
C VAL A 78 6.19 -3.59 5.17
N PRO A 79 5.69 -3.59 3.92
CA PRO A 79 6.17 -4.55 2.93
C PRO A 79 7.65 -4.30 2.62
N GLU A 80 8.41 -5.39 2.48
CA GLU A 80 9.78 -5.30 1.98
C GLU A 80 9.77 -4.83 0.52
N ILE A 81 10.69 -3.93 0.19
CA ILE A 81 10.98 -3.54 -1.19
C ILE A 81 12.13 -4.42 -1.66
N PHE A 82 11.84 -5.39 -2.51
CA PHE A 82 12.87 -6.31 -3.05
C PHE A 82 13.69 -5.66 -4.15
N HIS A 83 13.07 -4.79 -4.94
CA HIS A 83 13.73 -4.11 -6.05
C HIS A 83 12.96 -2.86 -6.47
N PHE A 84 13.68 -1.86 -6.97
CA PHE A 84 13.13 -0.69 -7.63
C PHE A 84 13.83 -0.46 -8.97
N ASP A 85 13.09 -0.56 -10.07
CA ASP A 85 13.54 -0.19 -11.40
C ASP A 85 13.06 1.22 -11.74
N ALA A 86 13.89 2.22 -11.44
CA ALA A 86 13.57 3.63 -11.70
C ALA A 86 13.34 3.94 -13.19
N LYS A 87 13.98 3.19 -14.10
CA LYS A 87 13.80 3.40 -15.56
C LYS A 87 12.43 2.96 -16.05
N LYS A 88 11.81 2.01 -15.37
CA LYS A 88 10.48 1.50 -15.68
C LYS A 88 9.39 1.95 -14.72
N GLY A 89 9.78 2.61 -13.62
CA GLY A 89 8.85 2.99 -12.56
C GLY A 89 8.18 1.79 -11.89
N LEU A 90 8.93 0.71 -11.66
CA LEU A 90 8.39 -0.53 -11.09
C LEU A 90 9.05 -0.81 -9.75
N LEU A 91 8.22 -1.00 -8.72
CA LEU A 91 8.65 -1.51 -7.41
C LEU A 91 8.17 -2.95 -7.25
N PHE A 92 9.05 -3.80 -6.77
CA PHE A 92 8.78 -5.20 -6.45
C PHE A 92 8.70 -5.33 -4.92
N LEU A 93 7.53 -5.68 -4.42
CA LEU A 93 7.18 -5.60 -3.02
C LEU A 93 6.79 -6.96 -2.46
N MET A 94 6.98 -7.14 -1.17
CA MET A 94 6.43 -8.27 -0.43
C MET A 94 4.90 -8.30 -0.55
N ASP A 95 4.35 -9.48 -0.83
CA ASP A 95 2.91 -9.71 -0.86
C ASP A 95 2.41 -10.09 0.54
N PHE A 96 1.54 -9.29 1.11
CA PHE A 96 0.88 -9.57 2.39
C PHE A 96 -0.38 -10.46 2.26
N GLY A 97 -0.74 -10.86 1.04
CA GLY A 97 -1.96 -11.62 0.77
C GLY A 97 -3.21 -10.76 0.80
N ASP A 98 -4.37 -11.39 1.00
CA ASP A 98 -5.68 -10.76 0.89
C ASP A 98 -6.45 -10.74 2.22
N THR A 99 -5.85 -11.20 3.32
CA THR A 99 -6.54 -11.29 4.61
C THR A 99 -6.46 -9.96 5.36
N HIS A 100 -7.57 -9.28 5.47
CA HIS A 100 -7.70 -8.05 6.27
C HIS A 100 -8.02 -8.33 7.74
N LEU A 101 -7.84 -7.33 8.59
CA LEU A 101 -8.20 -7.42 10.01
C LEU A 101 -9.68 -7.80 10.21
N ALA A 102 -10.58 -7.25 9.40
CA ALA A 102 -12.01 -7.57 9.43
C ALA A 102 -12.28 -9.05 9.14
N ASP A 103 -11.54 -9.64 8.19
CA ASP A 103 -11.65 -11.06 7.86
C ASP A 103 -11.18 -11.92 9.03
N LYS A 104 -10.07 -11.55 9.66
CA LYS A 104 -9.54 -12.24 10.84
C LYS A 104 -10.52 -12.21 12.01
N ILE A 105 -11.15 -11.08 12.28
CA ILE A 105 -12.15 -10.94 13.33
C ILE A 105 -13.38 -11.82 13.04
N THR A 106 -13.81 -11.86 11.78
CA THR A 106 -14.94 -12.69 11.34
C THR A 106 -14.61 -14.18 11.42
N GLN A 107 -13.41 -14.60 11.03
CA GLN A 107 -12.96 -16.00 11.06
C GLN A 107 -12.68 -16.49 12.49
N GLU A 108 -12.20 -15.61 13.36
CA GLU A 108 -11.77 -15.94 14.73
C GLU A 108 -12.45 -15.01 15.76
N PRO A 109 -13.79 -15.04 15.91
CA PRO A 109 -14.51 -14.09 16.77
C PRO A 109 -14.10 -14.15 18.24
N GLY A 110 -13.65 -15.33 18.72
CA GLY A 110 -13.09 -15.47 20.06
C GLY A 110 -11.75 -14.75 20.30
N LYS A 111 -11.07 -14.30 19.22
CA LYS A 111 -9.82 -13.56 19.29
C LYS A 111 -9.95 -12.09 18.90
N THR A 112 -11.16 -11.56 18.80
CA THR A 112 -11.42 -10.18 18.39
C THR A 112 -10.59 -9.16 19.18
N VAL A 113 -10.56 -9.27 20.52
CA VAL A 113 -9.79 -8.38 21.39
C VAL A 113 -8.30 -8.47 21.09
N PHE A 114 -7.76 -9.67 20.90
CA PHE A 114 -6.36 -9.89 20.56
C PHE A 114 -5.98 -9.19 19.24
N TRP A 115 -6.80 -9.33 18.20
CA TRP A 115 -6.54 -8.71 16.91
C TRP A 115 -6.61 -7.19 16.96
N TYR A 116 -7.59 -6.62 17.67
CA TYR A 116 -7.63 -5.18 17.89
C TYR A 116 -6.47 -4.66 18.73
N GLN A 117 -6.04 -5.39 19.76
CA GLN A 117 -4.86 -5.01 20.53
C GLN A 117 -3.62 -4.94 19.66
N LYS A 118 -3.41 -5.93 18.76
CA LYS A 118 -2.28 -5.89 17.81
C LYS A 118 -2.33 -4.69 16.87
N ALA A 119 -3.50 -4.34 16.35
CA ALA A 119 -3.66 -3.16 15.51
C ALA A 119 -3.38 -1.86 16.30
N ILE A 120 -3.89 -1.76 17.52
CA ILE A 120 -3.68 -0.59 18.40
C ILE A 120 -2.20 -0.46 18.78
N GLU A 121 -1.50 -1.54 19.09
CA GLU A 121 -0.06 -1.53 19.37
C GLU A 121 0.72 -0.89 18.20
N ILE A 122 0.40 -1.26 16.96
CA ILE A 122 1.03 -0.68 15.76
C ILE A 122 0.71 0.81 15.64
N ILE A 123 -0.55 1.21 15.83
CA ILE A 123 -0.98 2.62 15.75
C ILE A 123 -0.28 3.46 16.83
N VAL A 124 -0.22 2.97 18.05
CA VAL A 124 0.44 3.68 19.17
C VAL A 124 1.93 3.82 18.90
N THR A 125 2.59 2.75 18.44
CA THR A 125 4.01 2.78 18.06
C THR A 125 4.25 3.82 16.96
N PHE A 126 3.39 3.84 15.93
CA PHE A 126 3.46 4.81 14.85
C PHE A 126 3.32 6.24 15.39
N HIS A 127 2.28 6.54 16.17
CA HIS A 127 2.03 7.89 16.68
C HIS A 127 3.17 8.41 17.57
N ILE A 128 3.67 7.58 18.48
CA ILE A 128 4.73 7.98 19.41
C ILE A 128 6.06 8.13 18.67
N GLN A 129 6.52 7.05 18.03
CA GLN A 129 7.87 7.01 17.47
C GLN A 129 8.00 7.87 16.20
N ALA A 130 7.00 7.86 15.32
CA ALA A 130 7.06 8.64 14.08
C ALA A 130 7.02 10.15 14.36
N THR A 131 6.22 10.59 15.33
CA THR A 131 6.16 12.00 15.71
C THR A 131 7.50 12.50 16.24
N ASP A 132 8.14 11.71 17.13
CA ASP A 132 9.39 12.11 17.77
C ASP A 132 10.61 12.06 16.83
N THR A 133 10.54 11.26 15.75
CA THR A 133 11.66 11.02 14.83
C THR A 133 11.47 11.61 13.44
N THR A 134 10.33 12.25 13.19
CA THR A 134 10.07 12.95 11.92
C THR A 134 11.09 14.06 11.66
N THR A 135 11.62 14.13 10.43
CA THR A 135 12.62 15.11 10.00
C THR A 135 12.17 15.84 8.74
N PRO A 136 12.69 17.07 8.48
CA PRO A 136 12.27 17.88 7.33
C PRO A 136 12.49 17.27 5.94
N ASP A 137 13.33 16.26 5.84
CA ASP A 137 13.62 15.53 4.58
C ASP A 137 12.58 14.44 4.26
N LEU A 138 11.66 14.16 5.20
CA LEU A 138 10.57 13.23 4.91
C LEU A 138 9.50 13.87 4.04
N PRO A 139 8.98 13.17 3.01
CA PRO A 139 7.95 13.71 2.11
C PRO A 139 6.70 14.21 2.82
N THR A 140 6.39 13.63 3.99
CA THR A 140 5.18 13.95 4.77
C THR A 140 5.39 15.06 5.78
N TYR A 141 6.62 15.57 5.97
CA TYR A 141 6.93 16.56 7.02
C TYR A 141 6.11 17.85 6.90
N SER A 142 5.84 18.30 5.69
CA SER A 142 5.07 19.52 5.40
C SER A 142 3.60 19.27 5.06
N LEU A 143 3.11 18.02 5.20
CA LEU A 143 1.72 17.69 4.91
C LEU A 143 0.89 17.75 6.19
N PHE A 144 -0.13 18.59 6.19
CA PHE A 144 -1.04 18.78 7.32
C PHE A 144 -2.49 18.62 6.87
N PHE A 145 -3.34 18.14 7.78
CA PHE A 145 -4.78 18.29 7.70
C PHE A 145 -5.16 19.61 8.39
N ASP A 146 -4.82 20.72 7.72
CA ASP A 146 -5.18 22.07 8.17
C ASP A 146 -6.64 22.42 7.82
N GLU A 147 -7.04 23.64 8.19
CA GLU A 147 -8.41 24.11 7.93
C GLU A 147 -8.71 24.15 6.42
N GLU A 148 -7.76 24.58 5.60
CA GLU A 148 -7.92 24.64 4.15
C GLU A 148 -8.19 23.25 3.56
N LYS A 149 -7.40 22.25 3.96
CA LYS A 149 -7.59 20.87 3.51
C LYS A 149 -8.91 20.28 3.97
N LEU A 150 -9.30 20.50 5.22
CA LEU A 150 -10.57 20.02 5.77
C LEU A 150 -11.77 20.69 5.08
N MET A 151 -11.69 22.00 4.83
CA MET A 151 -12.75 22.72 4.11
C MET A 151 -12.86 22.26 2.66
N TRP A 152 -11.73 21.99 2.00
CA TRP A 152 -11.75 21.42 0.66
C TRP A 152 -12.48 20.06 0.62
N GLU A 153 -12.27 19.19 1.60
CA GLU A 153 -12.96 17.91 1.67
C GLU A 153 -14.48 18.07 1.91
N MET A 154 -14.88 19.06 2.72
CA MET A 154 -16.29 19.39 2.90
C MET A 154 -16.91 19.91 1.59
N ASP A 155 -16.24 20.82 0.90
CA ASP A 155 -16.71 21.36 -0.38
C ASP A 155 -16.80 20.26 -1.45
N PHE A 156 -15.83 19.35 -1.48
CA PHE A 156 -15.84 18.18 -2.35
C PHE A 156 -17.07 17.30 -2.09
N MET A 157 -17.37 17.03 -0.82
CA MET A 157 -18.57 16.29 -0.40
C MET A 157 -19.85 17.01 -0.85
N LEU A 158 -19.95 18.32 -0.64
CA LEU A 158 -21.10 19.11 -1.04
C LEU A 158 -21.32 19.07 -2.56
N GLU A 159 -20.24 19.23 -3.33
CA GLU A 159 -20.32 19.26 -4.80
C GLU A 159 -20.69 17.88 -5.36
N HIS A 160 -19.99 16.85 -4.96
CA HIS A 160 -20.13 15.53 -5.58
C HIS A 160 -21.26 14.69 -4.99
N TYR A 161 -21.46 14.73 -3.68
CA TYR A 161 -22.51 13.95 -3.04
C TYR A 161 -23.84 14.70 -3.00
N VAL A 162 -23.89 15.91 -2.41
CA VAL A 162 -25.16 16.61 -2.23
C VAL A 162 -25.71 17.12 -3.56
N ARG A 163 -24.90 17.83 -4.33
CA ARG A 163 -25.35 18.38 -5.63
C ARG A 163 -25.30 17.34 -6.73
N GLY A 164 -24.23 16.55 -6.80
CA GLY A 164 -24.02 15.58 -7.87
C GLY A 164 -24.91 14.34 -7.73
N MET A 165 -24.80 13.63 -6.59
CA MET A 165 -25.49 12.35 -6.39
C MET A 165 -26.93 12.52 -5.92
N LEU A 166 -27.17 13.38 -4.91
CA LEU A 166 -28.53 13.64 -4.39
C LEU A 166 -29.33 14.65 -5.23
N MET A 167 -28.68 15.33 -6.19
CA MET A 167 -29.27 16.32 -7.10
C MET A 167 -30.08 17.40 -6.37
N ARG A 168 -29.60 17.84 -5.19
CA ARG A 168 -30.26 18.90 -4.40
C ARG A 168 -29.28 19.99 -3.98
N ASN A 169 -29.79 21.14 -3.63
CA ASN A 169 -29.02 22.21 -2.99
C ASN A 169 -29.21 22.15 -1.46
N LEU A 170 -28.26 22.75 -0.75
CA LEU A 170 -28.40 22.98 0.68
C LEU A 170 -29.57 23.92 0.97
N THR A 171 -30.26 23.67 2.06
CA THR A 171 -31.24 24.61 2.62
C THR A 171 -30.53 25.71 3.38
N LYS A 172 -31.25 26.76 3.81
CA LYS A 172 -30.67 27.86 4.61
C LYS A 172 -30.20 27.44 6.00
N VAL A 173 -30.58 26.26 6.45
CA VAL A 173 -30.27 25.75 7.78
C VAL A 173 -29.12 24.75 7.74
N GLU A 174 -28.90 24.11 6.61
CA GLU A 174 -27.76 23.22 6.35
C GLU A 174 -26.52 24.00 5.95
#